data_c2c692d6da73b7ab69684b3c23a985a4
#
_entry.id   c2c692d6da73b7ab69684b3c23a985a4
#
_cell.length_a   1.000
_cell.length_b   1.000
_cell.length_c   1.000
_cell.angle_alpha   90.00
_cell.angle_beta   90.00
_cell.angle_gamma   90.00
#
_symmetry.space_group_name_H-M   'P 1'
#
loop_
_entity.id
_entity.type
_entity.pdbx_description
1 polymer ?
#
loop_
_entity_poly.entity_id
_entity_poly.type
_entity_poly.pdbx_seq_one_letter_code
_entity_poly.pdbx_strand_id
1 'polypeptide(L)'
;MLNCRFGGMQLSVKTDTDAYLIAPQPGLARLTRAVTGRDQTGAETTINVVEERPLTIYLNAQEIVTAMTIGDYPEYLALGFLRNQGMLRDGEDITSVDYDEELEVVVVRTARKTDYEDKMRKKTRTSGCAVGTVFGDMMEGLEGVILPTTALRTSWLYDLSAQINRTPSLYLEAGAIHGTVLCQGNRPLVYMEDVGRHNAVDKIARWMLSEKVDGGDKIMYTTGRLTAEMVIKCALMGIPVLVSRSGFTAWGVEIAQQVGLTLIGRMRGKRFMCLSG
;
A
#
# COMPACT_ATOMS: atom_id res chain seq x y z
N MET A 1 61.22 -13.64 -14.84
CA MET A 1 60.24 -12.57 -14.82
C MET A 1 58.87 -13.18 -15.15
N LEU A 2 58.10 -13.50 -14.13
CA LEU A 2 56.73 -14.04 -14.31
C LEU A 2 55.71 -12.91 -14.09
N ASN A 3 54.95 -12.60 -15.14
CA ASN A 3 53.87 -11.67 -15.10
C ASN A 3 52.60 -12.42 -14.65
N CYS A 4 52.17 -12.27 -13.40
CA CYS A 4 50.84 -12.68 -12.93
C CYS A 4 49.86 -11.52 -13.17
N ARG A 5 48.96 -11.65 -14.15
CA ARG A 5 47.79 -10.80 -14.30
C ARG A 5 46.72 -11.31 -13.35
N PHE A 6 46.40 -10.55 -12.31
CA PHE A 6 45.19 -10.74 -11.51
C PHE A 6 44.00 -10.16 -12.28
N GLY A 7 43.13 -11.04 -12.78
CA GLY A 7 41.83 -10.66 -13.31
C GLY A 7 40.95 -10.21 -12.16
N GLY A 8 40.63 -8.93 -12.12
CA GLY A 8 39.65 -8.38 -11.18
C GLY A 8 38.26 -8.87 -11.52
N MET A 9 37.74 -9.80 -10.72
CA MET A 9 36.36 -10.18 -10.72
C MET A 9 35.57 -9.03 -10.04
N GLN A 10 34.94 -8.16 -10.84
CA GLN A 10 33.97 -7.21 -10.33
C GLN A 10 32.78 -8.04 -9.80
N LEU A 11 32.73 -8.22 -8.48
CA LEU A 11 31.52 -8.64 -7.80
C LEU A 11 30.52 -7.48 -7.93
N SER A 12 29.57 -7.60 -8.86
CA SER A 12 28.37 -6.80 -8.90
C SER A 12 27.63 -7.05 -7.59
N VAL A 13 27.66 -6.10 -6.68
CA VAL A 13 26.78 -6.09 -5.52
C VAL A 13 25.38 -5.89 -6.06
N LYS A 14 24.59 -6.97 -6.16
CA LYS A 14 23.15 -6.88 -6.44
C LYS A 14 22.55 -6.01 -5.34
N THR A 15 22.05 -4.86 -5.68
CA THR A 15 21.28 -4.04 -4.77
C THR A 15 20.00 -4.79 -4.39
N ASP A 16 19.59 -4.75 -3.14
CA ASP A 16 18.37 -5.43 -2.62
C ASP A 16 17.08 -5.05 -3.39
N THR A 17 17.15 -4.04 -4.25
CA THR A 17 16.05 -3.56 -5.11
C THR A 17 15.83 -4.40 -6.37
N ASP A 18 16.80 -5.20 -6.83
CA ASP A 18 16.69 -5.99 -8.08
C ASP A 18 15.64 -7.13 -8.00
N ALA A 19 15.11 -7.39 -6.81
CA ALA A 19 14.07 -8.41 -6.59
C ALA A 19 12.65 -7.89 -6.86
N TYR A 20 12.45 -6.57 -6.90
CA TYR A 20 11.12 -5.93 -7.03
C TYR A 20 10.78 -5.65 -8.49
N LEU A 21 9.48 -5.76 -8.82
CA LEU A 21 8.91 -5.23 -10.08
C LEU A 21 8.72 -3.70 -9.97
N ILE A 22 8.29 -3.24 -8.79
CA ILE A 22 8.31 -1.82 -8.41
C ILE A 22 8.98 -1.72 -7.04
N ALA A 23 10.10 -1.03 -6.97
CA ALA A 23 10.83 -0.73 -5.75
C ALA A 23 10.55 0.70 -5.26
N PRO A 24 10.69 0.98 -3.96
CA PRO A 24 10.65 2.34 -3.45
C PRO A 24 11.74 3.20 -4.08
N GLN A 25 11.48 4.49 -4.21
CA GLN A 25 12.41 5.46 -4.79
C GLN A 25 12.69 6.61 -3.81
N PRO A 26 13.29 6.35 -2.64
CA PRO A 26 13.49 7.37 -1.61
C PRO A 26 14.34 8.55 -2.06
N GLY A 27 15.23 8.36 -3.04
CA GLY A 27 16.10 9.40 -3.58
C GLY A 27 15.42 10.42 -4.50
N LEU A 28 14.11 10.32 -4.76
CA LEU A 28 13.41 11.34 -5.54
C LEU A 28 13.28 12.64 -4.73
N ALA A 29 13.93 13.71 -5.21
CA ALA A 29 14.01 15.00 -4.52
C ALA A 29 12.65 15.63 -4.16
N ARG A 30 11.59 15.28 -4.88
CA ARG A 30 10.22 15.76 -4.63
C ARG A 30 9.52 15.09 -3.43
N LEU A 31 10.04 13.99 -2.91
CA LEU A 31 9.39 13.19 -1.85
C LEU A 31 9.85 13.58 -0.44
N THR A 32 10.97 14.28 -0.33
CA THR A 32 11.50 14.75 0.95
C THR A 32 12.08 16.15 0.82
N ARG A 33 12.13 16.87 1.96
CA ARG A 33 12.90 18.11 2.07
C ARG A 33 13.73 18.12 3.34
N ALA A 34 14.87 18.80 3.29
CA ALA A 34 15.72 19.04 4.44
C ALA A 34 15.11 20.09 5.36
N VAL A 35 14.99 19.77 6.65
CA VAL A 35 14.51 20.67 7.69
C VAL A 35 15.51 20.69 8.82
N THR A 36 15.90 21.91 9.26
CA THR A 36 16.84 22.11 10.35
C THR A 36 16.06 22.33 11.66
N GLY A 37 16.44 21.57 12.68
CA GLY A 37 15.90 21.63 14.01
C GLY A 37 17.01 21.61 15.08
N ARG A 38 16.65 21.35 16.33
CA ARG A 38 17.59 21.18 17.44
C ARG A 38 17.35 19.84 18.11
N ASP A 39 18.42 19.13 18.43
CA ASP A 39 18.35 17.88 19.20
C ASP A 39 18.17 18.15 20.71
N GLN A 40 18.18 17.08 21.52
CA GLN A 40 18.00 17.15 22.97
C GLN A 40 19.18 17.86 23.71
N THR A 41 20.30 18.07 23.04
CA THR A 41 21.46 18.81 23.59
C THR A 41 21.42 20.28 23.20
N GLY A 42 20.49 20.70 22.33
CA GLY A 42 20.38 22.03 21.77
C GLY A 42 21.26 22.22 20.51
N ALA A 43 21.94 21.19 20.04
CA ALA A 43 22.73 21.24 18.81
C ALA A 43 21.84 21.31 17.58
N GLU A 44 22.25 22.12 16.60
CA GLU A 44 21.54 22.24 15.33
C GLU A 44 21.76 20.98 14.49
N THR A 45 20.67 20.40 14.00
CA THR A 45 20.66 19.16 13.24
C THR A 45 19.69 19.28 12.06
N THR A 46 20.12 18.86 10.87
CA THR A 46 19.29 18.82 9.67
C THR A 46 18.89 17.39 9.36
N ILE A 47 17.60 17.15 9.14
CA ILE A 47 17.04 15.86 8.78
C ILE A 47 16.15 15.98 7.54
N ASN A 48 16.01 14.89 6.78
CA ASN A 48 15.03 14.80 5.71
C ASN A 48 13.66 14.45 6.30
N VAL A 49 12.65 15.21 5.93
CA VAL A 49 11.25 14.93 6.27
C VAL A 49 10.45 14.68 4.99
N VAL A 50 9.43 13.82 5.08
CA VAL A 50 8.56 13.47 3.95
C VAL A 50 7.75 14.70 3.54
N GLU A 51 7.68 14.95 2.22
CA GLU A 51 6.73 15.90 1.65
C GLU A 51 5.34 15.27 1.61
N GLU A 52 4.36 16.02 2.08
CA GLU A 52 2.96 15.64 2.10
C GLU A 52 2.17 16.69 1.31
N ARG A 53 1.31 16.23 0.39
CA ARG A 53 0.49 17.09 -0.44
C ARG A 53 -0.92 16.54 -0.62
N PRO A 54 -1.93 17.41 -0.82
CA PRO A 54 -3.29 16.96 -1.09
C PRO A 54 -3.38 16.41 -2.51
N LEU A 55 -4.16 15.36 -2.71
CA LEU A 55 -4.59 14.88 -4.02
C LEU A 55 -6.11 14.78 -4.02
N THR A 56 -6.78 15.55 -4.87
CA THR A 56 -8.23 15.51 -5.03
C THR A 56 -8.61 14.55 -6.15
N ILE A 57 -9.46 13.59 -5.84
CA ILE A 57 -9.92 12.55 -6.76
C ILE A 57 -11.34 12.85 -7.19
N TYR A 58 -11.54 12.95 -8.51
CA TYR A 58 -12.85 13.07 -9.15
C TYR A 58 -13.22 11.79 -9.87
N LEU A 59 -14.49 11.42 -9.81
CA LEU A 59 -15.10 10.43 -10.68
C LEU A 59 -16.16 11.12 -11.53
N ASN A 60 -15.94 11.16 -12.85
CA ASN A 60 -16.69 11.96 -13.79
C ASN A 60 -16.66 13.46 -13.38
N ALA A 61 -17.81 14.03 -13.07
CA ALA A 61 -17.93 15.43 -12.61
C ALA A 61 -18.01 15.57 -11.09
N GLN A 62 -17.93 14.46 -10.35
CA GLN A 62 -18.12 14.44 -8.90
C GLN A 62 -16.79 14.38 -8.17
N GLU A 63 -16.54 15.34 -7.26
CA GLU A 63 -15.46 15.25 -6.29
C GLU A 63 -15.76 14.14 -5.29
N ILE A 64 -14.83 13.20 -5.14
CA ILE A 64 -14.97 12.03 -4.26
C ILE A 64 -14.26 12.26 -2.93
N VAL A 65 -12.97 12.61 -2.98
CA VAL A 65 -12.14 12.77 -1.79
C VAL A 65 -10.90 13.60 -2.11
N THR A 66 -10.40 14.33 -1.12
CA THR A 66 -9.04 14.82 -1.10
C THR A 66 -8.25 14.01 -0.07
N ALA A 67 -7.22 13.30 -0.54
CA ALA A 67 -6.34 12.46 0.28
C ALA A 67 -4.97 13.11 0.43
N MET A 68 -4.40 13.10 1.63
CA MET A 68 -3.00 13.48 1.84
C MET A 68 -2.10 12.32 1.39
N THR A 69 -1.13 12.60 0.53
CA THR A 69 -0.24 11.61 -0.10
C THR A 69 1.16 12.20 -0.29
N ILE A 70 2.14 11.36 -0.61
CA ILE A 70 3.49 11.81 -1.01
C ILE A 70 3.54 12.28 -2.48
N GLY A 71 2.44 12.14 -3.23
CA GLY A 71 2.33 12.61 -4.62
C GLY A 71 3.04 11.72 -5.65
N ASP A 72 3.48 10.51 -5.28
CA ASP A 72 3.91 9.51 -6.26
C ASP A 72 2.71 8.67 -6.73
N TYR A 73 2.74 8.18 -7.97
CA TYR A 73 1.69 7.33 -8.55
C TYR A 73 0.25 7.86 -8.34
N PRO A 74 -0.06 9.14 -8.65
CA PRO A 74 -1.37 9.74 -8.35
C PRO A 74 -2.53 9.01 -9.04
N GLU A 75 -2.37 8.57 -10.29
CA GLU A 75 -3.39 7.81 -11.01
C GLU A 75 -3.59 6.42 -10.40
N TYR A 76 -2.52 5.79 -9.88
CA TYR A 76 -2.65 4.50 -9.17
C TYR A 76 -3.44 4.67 -7.88
N LEU A 77 -3.16 5.74 -7.12
CA LEU A 77 -3.91 6.04 -5.91
C LEU A 77 -5.38 6.28 -6.23
N ALA A 78 -5.69 7.12 -7.23
CA ALA A 78 -7.06 7.45 -7.58
C ALA A 78 -7.86 6.22 -8.02
N LEU A 79 -7.33 5.44 -8.96
CA LEU A 79 -8.02 4.26 -9.49
C LEU A 79 -8.15 3.15 -8.45
N GLY A 80 -7.09 2.91 -7.66
CA GLY A 80 -7.11 1.91 -6.61
C GLY A 80 -8.07 2.29 -5.47
N PHE A 81 -8.11 3.57 -5.09
CA PHE A 81 -9.08 4.08 -4.14
C PHE A 81 -10.52 3.84 -4.61
N LEU A 82 -10.85 4.31 -5.81
CA LEU A 82 -12.21 4.16 -6.37
C LEU A 82 -12.63 2.69 -6.45
N ARG A 83 -11.71 1.82 -6.85
CA ARG A 83 -11.95 0.37 -6.90
C ARG A 83 -12.23 -0.21 -5.51
N ASN A 84 -11.35 0.04 -4.54
CA ASN A 84 -11.48 -0.49 -3.18
C ASN A 84 -12.67 0.10 -2.42
N GLN A 85 -13.23 1.21 -2.89
CA GLN A 85 -14.49 1.78 -2.39
C GLN A 85 -15.72 1.24 -3.12
N GLY A 86 -15.57 0.30 -4.07
CA GLY A 86 -16.67 -0.24 -4.86
C GLY A 86 -17.26 0.75 -5.87
N MET A 87 -16.58 1.87 -6.15
CA MET A 87 -17.02 2.91 -7.07
C MET A 87 -16.66 2.60 -8.53
N LEU A 88 -15.66 1.76 -8.76
CA LEU A 88 -15.33 1.15 -10.05
C LEU A 88 -15.57 -0.36 -9.95
N ARG A 89 -16.32 -0.92 -10.90
CA ARG A 89 -16.60 -2.36 -10.99
C ARG A 89 -15.65 -3.03 -11.99
N ASP A 90 -15.52 -4.36 -11.89
CA ASP A 90 -14.79 -5.14 -12.89
C ASP A 90 -15.47 -5.03 -14.26
N GLY A 91 -14.65 -4.80 -15.31
CA GLY A 91 -15.14 -4.61 -16.66
C GLY A 91 -15.78 -3.25 -16.94
N GLU A 92 -15.68 -2.29 -16.03
CA GLU A 92 -16.17 -0.93 -16.27
C GLU A 92 -15.22 -0.20 -17.25
N ASP A 93 -15.79 0.39 -18.31
CA ASP A 93 -15.03 1.12 -19.31
C ASP A 93 -14.57 2.48 -18.76
N ILE A 94 -13.32 2.54 -18.29
CA ILE A 94 -12.64 3.79 -17.98
C ILE A 94 -12.28 4.43 -19.32
N THR A 95 -12.82 5.62 -19.57
CA THR A 95 -12.63 6.37 -20.82
C THR A 95 -11.40 7.26 -20.77
N SER A 96 -11.08 7.85 -19.61
CA SER A 96 -9.83 8.59 -19.40
C SER A 96 -9.46 8.63 -17.92
N VAL A 97 -8.16 8.86 -17.67
CA VAL A 97 -7.60 9.21 -16.37
C VAL A 97 -6.65 10.37 -16.63
N ASP A 98 -6.98 11.54 -16.10
CA ASP A 98 -6.23 12.76 -16.33
C ASP A 98 -5.71 13.30 -15.00
N TYR A 99 -4.40 13.45 -14.87
CA TYR A 99 -3.75 14.05 -13.73
C TYR A 99 -3.28 15.47 -14.06
N ASP A 100 -3.70 16.43 -13.26
CA ASP A 100 -3.21 17.80 -13.28
C ASP A 100 -2.28 18.01 -12.08
N GLU A 101 -0.98 18.15 -12.37
CA GLU A 101 0.07 18.28 -11.35
C GLU A 101 0.03 19.63 -10.64
N GLU A 102 -0.42 20.72 -11.32
CA GLU A 102 -0.48 22.05 -10.73
C GLU A 102 -1.65 22.17 -9.74
N LEU A 103 -2.77 21.56 -10.08
CA LEU A 103 -3.97 21.54 -9.24
C LEU A 103 -3.98 20.37 -8.23
N GLU A 104 -3.06 19.41 -8.35
CA GLU A 104 -3.03 18.17 -7.56
C GLU A 104 -4.38 17.41 -7.64
N VAL A 105 -4.89 17.23 -8.87
CA VAL A 105 -6.20 16.65 -9.15
C VAL A 105 -6.07 15.47 -10.11
N VAL A 106 -6.74 14.35 -9.79
CA VAL A 106 -6.96 13.25 -10.74
C VAL A 106 -8.44 13.17 -11.08
N VAL A 107 -8.77 13.21 -12.37
CA VAL A 107 -10.12 13.02 -12.89
C VAL A 107 -10.21 11.68 -13.60
N VAL A 108 -10.99 10.75 -13.04
CA VAL A 108 -11.31 9.47 -13.67
C VAL A 108 -12.65 9.58 -14.36
N ARG A 109 -12.73 9.25 -15.66
CA ARG A 109 -13.99 9.24 -16.41
C ARG A 109 -14.37 7.84 -16.83
N THR A 110 -15.66 7.55 -16.74
CA THR A 110 -16.25 6.27 -17.13
C THR A 110 -17.34 6.49 -18.17
N ALA A 111 -17.59 5.50 -19.01
CA ALA A 111 -18.67 5.56 -20.02
C ALA A 111 -20.05 5.60 -19.36
N ARG A 112 -20.21 5.00 -18.18
CA ARG A 112 -21.45 4.96 -17.43
C ARG A 112 -21.57 6.17 -16.49
N LYS A 113 -22.75 6.79 -16.43
CA LYS A 113 -23.08 7.71 -15.33
C LYS A 113 -23.22 6.92 -14.04
N THR A 114 -22.56 7.41 -12.98
CA THR A 114 -22.56 6.74 -11.68
C THR A 114 -23.63 7.30 -10.77
N ASP A 115 -24.17 6.46 -9.91
CA ASP A 115 -25.20 6.77 -8.89
C ASP A 115 -24.57 7.17 -7.53
N TYR A 116 -23.33 7.69 -7.56
CA TYR A 116 -22.54 7.95 -6.34
C TYR A 116 -23.03 9.12 -5.49
N GLU A 117 -23.82 10.03 -6.02
CA GLU A 117 -24.41 11.09 -5.21
C GLU A 117 -25.27 10.50 -4.07
N ASP A 118 -26.01 9.42 -4.34
CA ASP A 118 -26.81 8.73 -3.33
C ASP A 118 -25.95 7.89 -2.38
N LYS A 119 -24.87 7.30 -2.87
CA LYS A 119 -23.94 6.51 -2.08
C LYS A 119 -23.11 7.38 -1.13
N MET A 120 -22.71 8.56 -1.55
CA MET A 120 -21.96 9.50 -0.72
C MET A 120 -22.76 10.06 0.48
N ARG A 121 -24.07 9.95 0.49
CA ARG A 121 -24.91 10.29 1.66
C ARG A 121 -24.72 9.35 2.84
N LYS A 122 -24.22 8.13 2.62
CA LYS A 122 -23.97 7.09 3.63
C LYS A 122 -22.54 7.13 4.22
N LYS A 123 -21.87 8.28 4.22
CA LYS A 123 -20.47 8.42 4.66
C LYS A 123 -20.28 8.00 6.11
N THR A 124 -19.46 6.98 6.35
CA THR A 124 -18.94 6.65 7.68
C THR A 124 -17.56 7.27 7.84
N ARG A 125 -17.31 7.98 8.94
CA ARG A 125 -15.98 8.50 9.25
C ARG A 125 -15.12 7.37 9.77
N THR A 126 -13.99 7.08 9.10
CA THR A 126 -13.02 6.10 9.58
C THR A 126 -11.95 6.77 10.46
N SER A 127 -11.35 6.00 11.37
CA SER A 127 -10.26 6.45 12.25
C SER A 127 -8.93 6.49 11.48
N GLY A 128 -8.70 7.52 10.69
CA GLY A 128 -7.46 7.67 9.94
C GLY A 128 -7.64 8.61 8.75
N CYS A 129 -6.61 8.84 7.98
CA CYS A 129 -6.50 9.89 6.97
C CYS A 129 -7.49 9.83 5.80
N ALA A 130 -8.49 8.96 5.78
CA ALA A 130 -9.51 8.87 4.74
C ALA A 130 -10.83 9.49 5.21
N VAL A 131 -11.07 10.74 4.85
CA VAL A 131 -12.39 11.37 4.94
C VAL A 131 -13.23 10.83 3.78
N GLY A 132 -14.30 10.09 4.07
CA GLY A 132 -15.31 9.78 3.05
C GLY A 132 -15.34 8.34 2.53
N THR A 133 -14.83 7.37 3.28
CA THR A 133 -15.04 5.94 2.96
C THR A 133 -16.52 5.61 2.94
N VAL A 134 -17.03 5.07 1.84
CA VAL A 134 -18.37 4.50 1.74
C VAL A 134 -18.32 3.11 2.36
N PHE A 135 -18.24 3.07 3.69
CA PHE A 135 -18.01 1.84 4.45
C PHE A 135 -19.13 0.81 4.22
N GLY A 136 -20.36 1.26 4.03
CA GLY A 136 -21.51 0.38 3.73
C GLY A 136 -21.28 -0.42 2.45
N ASP A 137 -20.85 0.22 1.37
CA ASP A 137 -20.61 -0.45 0.08
C ASP A 137 -19.42 -1.43 0.15
N MET A 138 -18.39 -1.10 0.94
CA MET A 138 -17.28 -2.03 1.18
C MET A 138 -17.74 -3.28 1.94
N MET A 139 -18.63 -3.14 2.92
CA MET A 139 -19.19 -4.27 3.66
C MET A 139 -20.13 -5.11 2.79
N GLU A 140 -20.96 -4.48 1.94
CA GLU A 140 -21.78 -5.19 0.95
C GLU A 140 -20.89 -6.00 -0.02
N GLY A 141 -19.73 -5.46 -0.43
CA GLY A 141 -18.75 -6.15 -1.28
C GLY A 141 -18.12 -7.38 -0.62
N LEU A 142 -18.17 -7.49 0.71
CA LEU A 142 -17.68 -8.67 1.44
C LEU A 142 -18.72 -9.79 1.60
N GLU A 143 -19.98 -9.54 1.29
CA GLU A 143 -21.00 -10.56 1.43
C GLU A 143 -20.69 -11.78 0.54
N GLY A 144 -20.56 -12.95 1.17
CA GLY A 144 -20.22 -14.20 0.48
C GLY A 144 -18.75 -14.34 0.08
N VAL A 145 -17.89 -13.38 0.39
CA VAL A 145 -16.44 -13.51 0.12
C VAL A 145 -15.84 -14.51 1.09
N ILE A 146 -15.27 -15.59 0.53
CA ILE A 146 -14.44 -16.56 1.24
C ILE A 146 -13.13 -16.65 0.47
N LEU A 147 -12.05 -16.29 1.13
CA LEU A 147 -10.72 -16.32 0.51
C LEU A 147 -10.18 -17.75 0.40
N PRO A 148 -9.40 -18.03 -0.65
CA PRO A 148 -8.80 -19.34 -0.81
C PRO A 148 -7.76 -19.60 0.28
N THR A 149 -7.67 -20.84 0.73
CA THR A 149 -6.55 -21.28 1.57
C THR A 149 -5.28 -21.30 0.73
N THR A 150 -4.25 -20.59 1.16
CA THR A 150 -2.96 -20.57 0.48
C THR A 150 -1.85 -21.15 1.36
N ALA A 151 -0.85 -21.75 0.72
CA ALA A 151 0.31 -22.24 1.45
C ALA A 151 1.10 -21.08 2.04
N LEU A 152 1.36 -21.12 3.34
CA LEU A 152 2.16 -20.16 4.07
C LEU A 152 3.23 -20.89 4.89
N ARG A 153 4.50 -20.50 4.71
CA ARG A 153 5.61 -21.03 5.49
C ARG A 153 6.14 -19.96 6.43
N THR A 154 6.38 -20.31 7.68
CA THR A 154 6.97 -19.40 8.67
C THR A 154 8.32 -18.84 8.19
N SER A 155 9.12 -19.64 7.46
CA SER A 155 10.38 -19.17 6.87
C SER A 155 10.17 -18.02 5.87
N TRP A 156 9.10 -18.06 5.06
CA TRP A 156 8.78 -16.98 4.13
C TRP A 156 8.53 -15.66 4.85
N LEU A 157 7.82 -15.71 5.99
CA LEU A 157 7.57 -14.51 6.80
C LEU A 157 8.87 -13.89 7.32
N TYR A 158 9.82 -14.73 7.74
CA TYR A 158 11.12 -14.25 8.21
C TYR A 158 11.95 -13.65 7.08
N ASP A 159 11.98 -14.31 5.92
CA ASP A 159 12.68 -13.84 4.73
C ASP A 159 12.11 -12.51 4.25
N LEU A 160 10.78 -12.41 4.11
CA LEU A 160 10.09 -11.17 3.72
C LEU A 160 10.36 -10.05 4.71
N SER A 161 10.25 -10.30 6.01
CA SER A 161 10.54 -9.31 7.02
C SER A 161 11.98 -8.81 6.96
N ALA A 162 12.94 -9.72 6.73
CA ALA A 162 14.35 -9.36 6.62
C ALA A 162 14.64 -8.54 5.35
N GLN A 163 14.09 -8.94 4.20
CA GLN A 163 14.27 -8.25 2.92
C GLN A 163 13.64 -6.86 2.96
N ILE A 164 12.36 -6.76 3.31
CA ILE A 164 11.60 -5.50 3.31
C ILE A 164 12.21 -4.49 4.28
N ASN A 165 12.68 -4.93 5.45
CA ASN A 165 13.29 -4.05 6.44
C ASN A 165 14.69 -3.52 6.04
N ARG A 166 15.32 -4.09 5.02
CA ARG A 166 16.61 -3.64 4.50
C ARG A 166 16.49 -2.87 3.19
N THR A 167 15.33 -2.96 2.53
CA THR A 167 15.09 -2.25 1.27
C THR A 167 15.16 -0.74 1.51
N PRO A 168 16.02 -0.01 0.78
CA PRO A 168 16.05 1.44 0.83
C PRO A 168 14.66 2.01 0.56
N SER A 169 14.16 2.83 1.45
CA SER A 169 12.78 3.31 1.42
C SER A 169 12.64 4.61 2.20
N LEU A 170 11.61 5.40 1.91
CA LEU A 170 11.27 6.59 2.68
C LEU A 170 10.97 6.24 4.14
N TYR A 171 10.43 5.05 4.38
CA TYR A 171 10.20 4.55 5.75
C TYR A 171 11.49 4.45 6.56
N LEU A 172 12.60 4.04 5.95
CA LEU A 172 13.91 3.98 6.60
C LEU A 172 14.59 5.34 6.67
N GLU A 173 14.39 6.19 5.66
CA GLU A 173 15.07 7.49 5.56
C GLU A 173 14.43 8.55 6.46
N ALA A 174 13.09 8.68 6.42
CA ALA A 174 12.38 9.78 7.06
C ALA A 174 11.37 9.34 8.14
N GLY A 175 10.97 8.08 8.18
CA GLY A 175 10.18 7.47 9.26
C GLY A 175 8.70 7.80 9.32
N ALA A 176 8.23 8.95 8.82
CA ALA A 176 6.85 9.41 8.92
C ALA A 176 5.96 8.91 7.77
N ILE A 177 6.05 7.61 7.43
CA ILE A 177 5.41 7.03 6.26
C ILE A 177 5.07 5.56 6.50
N HIS A 178 4.15 5.03 5.71
CA HIS A 178 3.80 3.62 5.69
C HIS A 178 4.28 2.96 4.40
N GLY A 179 4.94 1.80 4.55
CA GLY A 179 5.25 0.91 3.44
C GLY A 179 4.26 -0.24 3.35
N THR A 180 3.86 -0.59 2.15
CA THR A 180 3.04 -1.77 1.87
C THR A 180 3.63 -2.52 0.68
N VAL A 181 3.75 -3.84 0.82
CA VAL A 181 4.45 -4.71 -0.15
C VAL A 181 3.56 -5.87 -0.53
N LEU A 182 3.30 -6.03 -1.82
CA LEU A 182 2.72 -7.24 -2.37
C LEU A 182 3.83 -8.28 -2.55
N CYS A 183 3.59 -9.50 -2.05
CA CYS A 183 4.57 -10.58 -2.09
C CYS A 183 3.95 -11.88 -2.63
N GLN A 184 4.79 -12.76 -3.15
CA GLN A 184 4.42 -14.13 -3.53
C GLN A 184 5.45 -15.11 -2.94
N GLY A 185 4.99 -16.02 -2.07
CA GLY A 185 5.90 -16.85 -1.29
C GLY A 185 6.82 -15.99 -0.42
N ASN A 186 8.14 -16.16 -0.55
CA ASN A 186 9.15 -15.32 0.11
C ASN A 186 9.73 -14.21 -0.78
N ARG A 187 9.09 -13.92 -1.91
CA ARG A 187 9.54 -12.90 -2.86
C ARG A 187 8.66 -11.65 -2.77
N PRO A 188 9.21 -10.47 -2.42
CA PRO A 188 8.51 -9.21 -2.58
C PRO A 188 8.39 -8.87 -4.08
N LEU A 189 7.24 -8.32 -4.50
CA LEU A 189 6.96 -7.96 -5.89
C LEU A 189 6.85 -6.45 -6.08
N VAL A 190 5.95 -5.82 -5.34
CA VAL A 190 5.65 -4.39 -5.48
C VAL A 190 5.67 -3.74 -4.12
N TYR A 191 6.48 -2.70 -3.96
CA TYR A 191 6.58 -1.93 -2.73
C TYR A 191 6.11 -0.50 -2.99
N MET A 192 4.98 -0.14 -2.39
CA MET A 192 4.42 1.21 -2.42
C MET A 192 4.52 1.86 -1.05
N GLU A 193 4.82 3.15 -1.03
CA GLU A 193 4.89 3.96 0.19
C GLU A 193 3.88 5.09 0.13
N ASP A 194 3.35 5.48 1.27
CA ASP A 194 2.52 6.68 1.42
C ASP A 194 2.42 7.10 2.90
N VAL A 195 2.11 8.36 3.17
CA VAL A 195 1.78 8.85 4.51
C VAL A 195 0.52 8.17 5.06
N GLY A 196 -0.42 7.82 4.17
CA GLY A 196 -1.59 7.02 4.46
C GLY A 196 -1.38 5.53 4.17
N ARG A 197 -1.47 4.63 5.17
CA ARG A 197 -1.38 3.17 4.93
C ARG A 197 -2.39 2.65 3.92
N HIS A 198 -3.58 3.26 3.87
CA HIS A 198 -4.65 2.92 2.93
C HIS A 198 -4.28 3.30 1.50
N ASN A 199 -3.63 4.46 1.31
CA ASN A 199 -3.16 4.92 0.01
C ASN A 199 -2.15 3.94 -0.60
N ALA A 200 -1.18 3.46 0.20
CA ALA A 200 -0.19 2.49 -0.26
C ALA A 200 -0.85 1.17 -0.73
N VAL A 201 -1.91 0.70 -0.04
CA VAL A 201 -2.70 -0.47 -0.48
C VAL A 201 -3.46 -0.17 -1.77
N ASP A 202 -4.06 1.02 -1.89
CA ASP A 202 -4.81 1.41 -3.08
C ASP A 202 -3.91 1.48 -4.32
N LYS A 203 -2.69 2.02 -4.20
CA LYS A 203 -1.69 1.99 -5.28
C LYS A 203 -1.39 0.56 -5.75
N ILE A 204 -1.24 -0.40 -4.80
CA ILE A 204 -1.04 -1.82 -5.13
C ILE A 204 -2.27 -2.41 -5.81
N ALA A 205 -3.49 -2.10 -5.34
CA ALA A 205 -4.73 -2.58 -5.94
C ALA A 205 -4.81 -2.20 -7.42
N ARG A 206 -4.46 -0.96 -7.76
CA ARG A 206 -4.42 -0.50 -9.16
C ARG A 206 -3.36 -1.25 -9.96
N TRP A 207 -2.15 -1.44 -9.40
CA TRP A 207 -1.11 -2.20 -10.08
C TRP A 207 -1.56 -3.63 -10.39
N MET A 208 -2.16 -4.33 -9.43
CA MET A 208 -2.67 -5.68 -9.64
C MET A 208 -3.69 -5.75 -10.78
N LEU A 209 -4.57 -4.75 -10.88
CA LEU A 209 -5.56 -4.67 -11.96
C LEU A 209 -4.89 -4.45 -13.33
N SER A 210 -3.93 -3.51 -13.43
CA SER A 210 -3.26 -3.23 -14.70
C SER A 210 -2.44 -4.40 -15.22
N GLU A 211 -1.78 -5.11 -14.31
CA GLU A 211 -0.95 -6.28 -14.65
C GLU A 211 -1.74 -7.60 -14.66
N LYS A 212 -3.06 -7.55 -14.38
CA LYS A 212 -3.95 -8.72 -14.28
C LYS A 212 -3.42 -9.79 -13.32
N VAL A 213 -2.91 -9.32 -12.17
CA VAL A 213 -2.35 -10.20 -11.14
C VAL A 213 -3.47 -10.69 -10.23
N ASP A 214 -3.63 -12.02 -10.14
CA ASP A 214 -4.53 -12.66 -9.18
C ASP A 214 -4.00 -12.56 -7.75
N GLY A 215 -4.90 -12.31 -6.78
CA GLY A 215 -4.58 -12.18 -5.35
C GLY A 215 -4.44 -13.49 -4.60
N GLY A 216 -4.99 -14.60 -5.12
CA GLY A 216 -5.24 -15.84 -4.38
C GLY A 216 -4.01 -16.55 -3.79
N ASP A 217 -2.81 -16.27 -4.28
CA ASP A 217 -1.54 -16.80 -3.76
C ASP A 217 -0.62 -15.72 -3.21
N LYS A 218 -1.15 -14.51 -2.99
CA LYS A 218 -0.37 -13.35 -2.58
C LYS A 218 -0.40 -13.13 -1.07
N ILE A 219 0.63 -12.45 -0.61
CA ILE A 219 0.79 -11.96 0.76
C ILE A 219 0.89 -10.44 0.69
N MET A 220 0.06 -9.74 1.45
CA MET A 220 0.20 -8.30 1.67
C MET A 220 0.97 -8.08 2.96
N TYR A 221 2.15 -7.46 2.87
CA TYR A 221 2.95 -7.06 4.02
C TYR A 221 2.87 -5.54 4.20
N THR A 222 2.59 -5.05 5.41
CA THR A 222 2.49 -3.61 5.69
C THR A 222 3.18 -3.20 6.98
N THR A 223 3.57 -1.94 7.10
CA THR A 223 4.01 -1.33 8.36
C THR A 223 2.84 -0.75 9.18
N GLY A 224 1.67 -0.61 8.55
CA GLY A 224 0.48 -0.01 9.14
C GLY A 224 -0.28 -0.94 10.09
N ARG A 225 -1.19 -0.37 10.89
CA ARG A 225 -2.09 -1.12 11.77
C ARG A 225 -3.06 -1.98 10.93
N LEU A 226 -3.40 -3.16 11.46
CA LEU A 226 -4.36 -4.10 10.88
C LEU A 226 -5.77 -3.75 11.39
N THR A 227 -6.41 -2.78 10.73
CA THR A 227 -7.77 -2.32 11.01
C THR A 227 -8.78 -3.03 10.11
N ALA A 228 -10.07 -2.94 10.44
CA ALA A 228 -11.16 -3.47 9.62
C ALA A 228 -11.01 -3.10 8.15
N GLU A 229 -10.78 -1.82 7.84
CA GLU A 229 -10.63 -1.32 6.47
C GLU A 229 -9.44 -1.97 5.73
N MET A 230 -8.30 -2.18 6.40
CA MET A 230 -7.15 -2.87 5.81
C MET A 230 -7.47 -4.31 5.45
N VAL A 231 -8.19 -5.01 6.32
CA VAL A 231 -8.64 -6.39 6.07
C VAL A 231 -9.64 -6.44 4.92
N ILE A 232 -10.62 -5.54 4.91
CA ILE A 232 -11.62 -5.44 3.85
C ILE A 232 -10.97 -5.23 2.49
N LYS A 233 -10.04 -4.26 2.38
CA LYS A 233 -9.32 -3.99 1.13
C LYS A 233 -8.56 -5.22 0.63
N CYS A 234 -7.83 -5.92 1.52
CA CYS A 234 -7.13 -7.16 1.14
C CYS A 234 -8.11 -8.25 0.69
N ALA A 235 -9.25 -8.41 1.37
CA ALA A 235 -10.26 -9.40 0.99
C ALA A 235 -10.88 -9.08 -0.38
N LEU A 236 -11.21 -7.82 -0.65
CA LEU A 236 -11.73 -7.37 -1.96
C LEU A 236 -10.70 -7.50 -3.09
N MET A 237 -9.39 -7.45 -2.77
CA MET A 237 -8.30 -7.73 -3.70
C MET A 237 -8.04 -9.23 -3.88
N GLY A 238 -8.78 -10.10 -3.20
CA GLY A 238 -8.61 -11.56 -3.24
C GLY A 238 -7.35 -12.06 -2.52
N ILE A 239 -6.73 -11.25 -1.65
CA ILE A 239 -5.46 -11.58 -0.99
C ILE A 239 -5.72 -12.30 0.32
N PRO A 240 -5.33 -13.60 0.46
CA PRO A 240 -5.68 -14.42 1.61
C PRO A 240 -4.78 -14.22 2.83
N VAL A 241 -3.65 -13.51 2.71
CA VAL A 241 -2.68 -13.34 3.81
C VAL A 241 -2.32 -11.87 3.97
N LEU A 242 -2.55 -11.34 5.16
CA LEU A 242 -2.17 -9.96 5.54
C LEU A 242 -1.25 -9.99 6.75
N VAL A 243 -0.04 -9.43 6.57
CA VAL A 243 1.04 -9.40 7.56
C VAL A 243 1.38 -7.96 7.93
N SER A 244 1.62 -7.68 9.21
CA SER A 244 2.06 -6.36 9.65
C SER A 244 3.08 -6.40 10.79
N ARG A 245 3.96 -5.38 10.80
CA ARG A 245 4.82 -5.07 11.96
C ARG A 245 4.03 -4.47 13.14
N SER A 246 2.83 -3.92 12.87
CA SER A 246 1.97 -3.26 13.82
C SER A 246 0.94 -4.21 14.44
N GLY A 247 0.03 -3.65 15.24
CA GLY A 247 -1.02 -4.40 15.93
C GLY A 247 -2.34 -4.44 15.17
N PHE A 248 -3.32 -5.05 15.82
CA PHE A 248 -4.66 -5.34 15.32
C PHE A 248 -5.73 -4.48 15.99
N THR A 249 -6.87 -4.32 15.33
CA THR A 249 -8.13 -3.95 15.99
C THR A 249 -9.03 -5.19 16.13
N ALA A 250 -9.88 -5.24 17.15
CA ALA A 250 -10.80 -6.36 17.36
C ALA A 250 -11.66 -6.63 16.12
N TRP A 251 -12.26 -5.58 15.59
CA TRP A 251 -13.09 -5.69 14.39
C TRP A 251 -12.33 -6.16 13.14
N GLY A 252 -11.05 -5.76 12.98
CA GLY A 252 -10.21 -6.30 11.91
C GLY A 252 -9.99 -7.81 12.04
N VAL A 253 -9.85 -8.31 13.28
CA VAL A 253 -9.73 -9.77 13.53
C VAL A 253 -11.04 -10.49 13.21
N GLU A 254 -12.19 -9.95 13.64
CA GLU A 254 -13.51 -10.53 13.38
C GLU A 254 -13.78 -10.66 11.88
N ILE A 255 -13.52 -9.61 11.10
CA ILE A 255 -13.69 -9.64 9.64
C ILE A 255 -12.72 -10.65 9.01
N ALA A 256 -11.46 -10.69 9.43
CA ALA A 256 -10.49 -11.65 8.91
C ALA A 256 -10.95 -13.11 9.12
N GLN A 257 -11.49 -13.41 10.31
CA GLN A 257 -12.07 -14.72 10.61
C GLN A 257 -13.30 -15.03 9.74
N GLN A 258 -14.16 -14.04 9.52
CA GLN A 258 -15.36 -14.19 8.71
C GLN A 258 -15.03 -14.53 7.25
N VAL A 259 -14.03 -13.88 6.64
CA VAL A 259 -13.67 -14.08 5.23
C VAL A 259 -12.58 -15.14 5.00
N GLY A 260 -12.06 -15.77 6.07
CA GLY A 260 -10.98 -16.75 5.98
C GLY A 260 -9.60 -16.16 5.68
N LEU A 261 -9.37 -14.87 6.04
CA LEU A 261 -8.09 -14.21 5.82
C LEU A 261 -7.10 -14.57 6.95
N THR A 262 -5.90 -15.04 6.59
CA THR A 262 -4.81 -15.22 7.54
C THR A 262 -4.25 -13.88 7.98
N LEU A 263 -4.41 -13.54 9.27
CA LEU A 263 -4.07 -12.23 9.82
C LEU A 263 -2.91 -12.34 10.82
N ILE A 264 -1.75 -11.81 10.41
CA ILE A 264 -0.50 -11.86 11.17
C ILE A 264 -0.04 -10.44 11.52
N GLY A 265 0.14 -10.18 12.80
CA GLY A 265 0.63 -8.87 13.24
C GLY A 265 1.76 -8.96 14.25
N ARG A 266 2.27 -7.79 14.68
CA ARG A 266 3.42 -7.65 15.60
C ARG A 266 4.67 -8.37 15.08
N MET A 267 4.82 -8.44 13.75
CA MET A 267 5.96 -9.09 13.10
C MET A 267 7.26 -8.34 13.41
N ARG A 268 8.15 -8.96 14.18
CA ARG A 268 9.47 -8.40 14.54
C ARG A 268 10.51 -9.53 14.57
N GLY A 269 11.37 -9.55 13.55
CA GLY A 269 12.33 -10.63 13.37
C GLY A 269 11.61 -11.98 13.23
N LYS A 270 11.83 -12.90 14.16
CA LYS A 270 11.20 -14.24 14.18
C LYS A 270 9.96 -14.33 15.10
N ARG A 271 9.44 -13.21 15.61
CA ARG A 271 8.26 -13.18 16.47
C ARG A 271 7.09 -12.55 15.75
N PHE A 272 5.93 -13.13 15.86
CA PHE A 272 4.66 -12.63 15.36
C PHE A 272 3.48 -13.21 16.16
N MET A 273 2.30 -12.69 15.91
CA MET A 273 1.03 -13.25 16.39
C MET A 273 0.11 -13.47 15.19
N CYS A 274 -0.49 -14.68 15.11
CA CYS A 274 -1.53 -15.01 14.16
C CYS A 274 -2.87 -15.04 14.92
N LEU A 275 -3.85 -14.22 14.51
CA LEU A 275 -5.16 -14.12 15.16
C LEU A 275 -6.31 -14.61 14.26
N SER A 276 -6.02 -14.95 13.01
CA SER A 276 -6.93 -15.60 12.07
C SER A 276 -6.11 -16.42 11.07
N GLY A 277 -6.62 -17.57 10.62
CA GLY A 277 -5.98 -18.47 9.64
C GLY A 277 -5.51 -19.77 10.22
#